data_2a08510d83ecdb9b6a59cac3b8998fe0
#
_entry.id   2a08510d83ecdb9b6a59cac3b8998fe0
#
_cell.length_a   1.000
_cell.length_b   1.000
_cell.length_c   1.000
_cell.angle_alpha   90.00
_cell.angle_beta   90.00
_cell.angle_gamma   90.00
#
_symmetry.space_group_name_H-M   'P 1'
#
loop_
_entity.id
_entity.type
_entity.pdbx_description
1 polymer ?
#
loop_
_entity_poly.entity_id
_entity_poly.type
_entity_poly.pdbx_seq_one_letter_code
_entity_poly.pdbx_strand_id
1 'polypeptide(L)'
;LRENNNYYNLASYKNNFERYLIEGEFVDKYIDLDFAYLKDLSIIDYRVRLLLFKMIIDIEHYLKIRILNLMENIDEENGYRVVNLYLEKDFNDENYPKKLHNSIFKKVGSEYYQKIFAKYDIDKDKKLENIPIWEFLEIITFGELVNFYEFFSKEYDLKNESKNVFIFREIVKLRNAVAHN
;
A
#
# COMPACT_ATOMS: atom_id res chain seq x y z
N LEU A 1 -8.20 6.47 -31.53
CA LEU A 1 -8.48 6.71 -30.10
C LEU A 1 -8.50 5.42 -29.27
N ARG A 2 -9.07 4.32 -29.79
CA ARG A 2 -9.11 3.02 -29.08
C ARG A 2 -7.76 2.34 -28.97
N GLU A 3 -6.81 2.64 -29.84
CA GLU A 3 -5.50 1.98 -29.89
C GLU A 3 -4.44 2.62 -28.99
N ASN A 4 -4.60 3.89 -28.63
CA ASN A 4 -3.53 4.65 -27.92
C ASN A 4 -3.92 5.23 -26.55
N ASN A 5 -5.18 5.13 -26.12
CA ASN A 5 -5.64 5.65 -24.83
C ASN A 5 -6.70 4.74 -24.22
N ASN A 6 -6.63 4.57 -22.91
CA ASN A 6 -7.69 3.90 -22.18
C ASN A 6 -8.99 4.74 -22.23
N TYR A 7 -9.88 4.41 -23.15
CA TYR A 7 -11.14 5.12 -23.40
C TYR A 7 -11.96 5.28 -22.12
N TYR A 8 -11.96 4.29 -21.24
CA TYR A 8 -12.72 4.34 -20.00
C TYR A 8 -12.20 5.41 -19.04
N ASN A 9 -10.89 5.57 -18.94
CA ASN A 9 -10.30 6.63 -18.11
C ASN A 9 -10.63 8.02 -18.67
N LEU A 10 -10.49 8.22 -19.97
CA LEU A 10 -10.89 9.48 -20.62
C LEU A 10 -12.39 9.76 -20.44
N ALA A 11 -13.24 8.76 -20.57
CA ALA A 11 -14.68 8.91 -20.40
C ALA A 11 -15.07 9.26 -18.97
N SER A 12 -14.31 8.86 -17.96
CA SER A 12 -14.58 9.19 -16.57
C SER A 12 -14.47 10.70 -16.27
N TYR A 13 -13.61 11.41 -17.00
CA TYR A 13 -13.45 12.87 -16.83
C TYR A 13 -14.66 13.66 -17.27
N LYS A 14 -15.57 13.09 -18.08
CA LYS A 14 -16.86 13.72 -18.43
C LYS A 14 -17.68 14.07 -17.18
N ASN A 15 -17.52 13.31 -16.11
CA ASN A 15 -18.25 13.53 -14.85
C ASN A 15 -17.90 14.86 -14.17
N ASN A 16 -16.83 15.54 -14.60
CA ASN A 16 -16.47 16.87 -14.13
C ASN A 16 -17.23 18.00 -14.84
N PHE A 17 -18.04 17.65 -15.86
CA PHE A 17 -18.80 18.61 -16.67
C PHE A 17 -20.29 18.47 -16.38
N GLU A 18 -21.00 19.61 -16.38
CA GLU A 18 -22.46 19.63 -16.22
C GLU A 18 -23.15 19.01 -17.42
N ARG A 19 -24.26 18.34 -17.19
CA ARG A 19 -25.09 17.76 -18.24
C ARG A 19 -26.22 18.73 -18.62
N TYR A 20 -26.62 18.69 -19.86
CA TYR A 20 -27.85 19.37 -20.28
C TYR A 20 -29.07 18.71 -19.65
N LEU A 21 -29.99 19.57 -19.20
CA LEU A 21 -31.30 19.16 -18.72
C LEU A 21 -32.33 19.47 -19.83
N ILE A 22 -33.00 18.46 -20.34
CA ILE A 22 -34.06 18.59 -21.35
C ILE A 22 -35.32 17.97 -20.76
N GLU A 23 -36.41 18.77 -20.67
CA GLU A 23 -37.72 18.33 -20.12
C GLU A 23 -37.61 17.69 -18.71
N GLY A 24 -36.66 18.16 -17.90
CA GLY A 24 -36.44 17.63 -16.53
C GLY A 24 -35.59 16.38 -16.43
N GLU A 25 -35.10 15.83 -17.55
CA GLU A 25 -34.23 14.68 -17.58
C GLU A 25 -32.81 15.05 -18.06
N PHE A 26 -31.78 14.47 -17.40
CA PHE A 26 -30.41 14.62 -17.84
C PHE A 26 -30.16 13.79 -19.10
N VAL A 27 -29.70 14.46 -20.15
CA VAL A 27 -29.29 13.80 -21.39
C VAL A 27 -27.78 13.54 -21.40
N ASP A 28 -27.33 12.60 -22.22
CA ASP A 28 -25.89 12.30 -22.37
C ASP A 28 -25.17 13.33 -23.27
N LYS A 29 -25.46 14.59 -23.01
CA LYS A 29 -24.79 15.74 -23.61
C LYS A 29 -24.27 16.64 -22.49
N TYR A 30 -23.05 17.08 -22.63
CA TYR A 30 -22.33 17.86 -21.61
C TYR A 30 -22.18 19.31 -22.07
N ILE A 31 -22.30 20.24 -21.13
CA ILE A 31 -22.14 21.67 -21.38
C ILE A 31 -20.65 21.97 -21.51
N ASP A 32 -20.29 22.66 -22.59
CA ASP A 32 -18.93 23.12 -22.88
C ASP A 32 -17.84 22.02 -22.85
N LEU A 33 -18.24 20.75 -23.06
CA LEU A 33 -17.31 19.64 -23.14
C LEU A 33 -16.67 19.57 -24.52
N ASP A 34 -15.38 19.89 -24.60
CA ASP A 34 -14.52 19.62 -25.73
C ASP A 34 -13.61 18.41 -25.42
N PHE A 35 -13.32 17.63 -26.45
CA PHE A 35 -12.38 16.52 -26.36
C PHE A 35 -10.96 16.99 -25.94
N ALA A 36 -10.56 18.19 -26.34
CA ALA A 36 -9.30 18.79 -25.94
C ALA A 36 -9.20 18.90 -24.40
N TYR A 37 -10.27 19.29 -23.72
CA TYR A 37 -10.29 19.37 -22.25
C TYR A 37 -10.12 18.01 -21.58
N LEU A 38 -10.76 16.95 -22.13
CA LEU A 38 -10.57 15.61 -21.59
C LEU A 38 -9.13 15.14 -21.72
N LYS A 39 -8.47 15.47 -22.85
CA LYS A 39 -7.06 15.18 -23.06
C LYS A 39 -6.18 15.92 -22.08
N ASP A 40 -6.41 17.21 -21.87
CA ASP A 40 -5.62 18.03 -20.94
C ASP A 40 -5.80 17.55 -19.50
N LEU A 41 -7.03 17.22 -19.08
CA LEU A 41 -7.29 16.62 -17.79
C LEU A 41 -6.55 15.30 -17.61
N SER A 42 -6.50 14.45 -18.64
CA SER A 42 -5.77 13.18 -18.56
C SER A 42 -4.26 13.38 -18.38
N ILE A 43 -3.69 14.41 -19.02
CA ILE A 43 -2.27 14.75 -18.87
C ILE A 43 -1.98 15.27 -17.45
N ILE A 44 -2.84 16.15 -16.94
CA ILE A 44 -2.71 16.70 -15.59
C ILE A 44 -2.83 15.58 -14.55
N ASP A 45 -3.86 14.74 -14.66
CA ASP A 45 -4.07 13.59 -13.78
C ASP A 45 -2.85 12.67 -13.75
N TYR A 46 -2.32 12.31 -14.92
CA TYR A 46 -1.11 11.50 -15.03
C TYR A 46 0.08 12.12 -14.28
N ARG A 47 0.31 13.42 -14.46
CA ARG A 47 1.42 14.13 -13.78
C ARG A 47 1.22 14.17 -12.26
N VAL A 48 -0.01 14.44 -11.81
CA VAL A 48 -0.36 14.44 -10.38
C VAL A 48 -0.15 13.05 -9.79
N ARG A 49 -0.59 11.99 -10.47
CA ARG A 49 -0.37 10.60 -10.03
C ARG A 49 1.11 10.26 -9.89
N LEU A 50 1.94 10.62 -10.87
CA LEU A 50 3.38 10.39 -10.79
C LEU A 50 4.02 11.09 -9.57
N LEU A 51 3.62 12.34 -9.31
CA LEU A 51 4.10 13.08 -8.15
C LEU A 51 3.65 12.41 -6.85
N LEU A 52 2.37 12.11 -6.73
CA LEU A 52 1.81 11.43 -5.55
C LEU A 52 2.46 10.06 -5.33
N PHE A 53 2.66 9.28 -6.39
CA PHE A 53 3.29 7.97 -6.29
C PHE A 53 4.72 8.06 -5.76
N LYS A 54 5.50 9.03 -6.23
CA LYS A 54 6.84 9.29 -5.71
C LYS A 54 6.81 9.65 -4.22
N MET A 55 5.94 10.58 -3.82
CA MET A 55 5.80 10.96 -2.41
C MET A 55 5.40 9.77 -1.52
N ILE A 56 4.53 8.89 -2.02
CA ILE A 56 4.09 7.71 -1.27
C ILE A 56 5.24 6.71 -1.07
N ILE A 57 6.09 6.52 -2.09
CA ILE A 57 7.29 5.67 -1.97
C ILE A 57 8.25 6.25 -0.93
N ASP A 58 8.45 7.56 -0.93
CA ASP A 58 9.31 8.22 0.07
C ASP A 58 8.74 8.06 1.49
N ILE A 59 7.41 8.13 1.66
CA ILE A 59 6.74 7.90 2.95
C ILE A 59 6.86 6.44 3.40
N GLU A 60 6.69 5.47 2.49
CA GLU A 60 6.89 4.05 2.80
C GLU A 60 8.32 3.79 3.28
N HIS A 61 9.30 4.33 2.58
CA HIS A 61 10.71 4.23 2.97
C HIS A 61 10.98 4.90 4.32
N TYR A 62 10.44 6.11 4.53
CA TYR A 62 10.54 6.80 5.81
C TYR A 62 9.98 5.95 6.96
N LEU A 63 8.83 5.30 6.77
CA LEU A 63 8.22 4.48 7.80
C LEU A 63 9.09 3.26 8.16
N LYS A 64 9.70 2.60 7.16
CA LYS A 64 10.67 1.51 7.38
C LYS A 64 11.85 1.99 8.23
N ILE A 65 12.49 3.10 7.84
CA ILE A 65 13.61 3.69 8.59
C ILE A 65 13.17 4.08 9.99
N ARG A 66 11.96 4.65 10.16
CA ARG A 66 11.44 5.03 11.46
C ARG A 66 11.32 3.85 12.41
N ILE A 67 10.80 2.72 11.93
CA ILE A 67 10.72 1.48 12.73
C ILE A 67 12.12 1.00 13.13
N LEU A 68 13.08 0.98 12.19
CA LEU A 68 14.45 0.56 12.47
C LEU A 68 15.12 1.46 13.53
N ASN A 69 15.00 2.77 13.39
CA ASN A 69 15.55 3.73 14.37
C ASN A 69 14.89 3.60 15.75
N LEU A 70 13.59 3.31 15.81
CA LEU A 70 12.92 3.04 17.07
C LEU A 70 13.42 1.74 17.69
N MET A 71 13.66 0.72 16.87
CA MET A 71 14.18 -0.57 17.30
C MET A 71 15.58 -0.47 17.89
N GLU A 72 16.46 0.38 17.34
CA GLU A 72 17.81 0.61 17.86
C GLU A 72 17.80 1.17 19.30
N ASN A 73 16.73 1.86 19.70
CA ASN A 73 16.57 2.37 21.06
C ASN A 73 15.93 1.35 22.02
N ILE A 74 15.50 0.21 21.50
CA ILE A 74 14.94 -0.89 22.27
C ILE A 74 16.03 -1.95 22.32
N ASP A 75 16.51 -2.27 23.51
CA ASP A 75 17.62 -3.22 23.74
C ASP A 75 17.21 -4.67 23.37
N GLU A 76 16.85 -4.88 22.11
CA GLU A 76 16.48 -6.17 21.54
C GLU A 76 17.36 -6.52 20.34
N GLU A 77 17.94 -7.71 20.38
CA GLU A 77 18.79 -8.21 19.32
C GLU A 77 18.02 -8.40 18.02
N ASN A 78 18.30 -7.54 17.02
CA ASN A 78 17.81 -7.64 15.63
C ASN A 78 16.27 -7.66 15.44
N GLY A 79 15.48 -7.37 16.46
CA GLY A 79 14.01 -7.30 16.38
C GLY A 79 13.30 -8.63 16.06
N TYR A 80 13.99 -9.77 16.22
CA TYR A 80 13.40 -11.10 16.00
C TYR A 80 12.15 -11.34 16.84
N ARG A 81 12.19 -10.93 18.12
CA ARG A 81 11.08 -11.14 19.03
C ARG A 81 9.80 -10.49 18.53
N VAL A 82 9.83 -9.22 18.18
CA VAL A 82 8.61 -8.49 17.75
C VAL A 82 8.06 -9.00 16.44
N VAL A 83 8.93 -9.40 15.51
CA VAL A 83 8.52 -10.02 14.25
C VAL A 83 7.87 -11.37 14.51
N ASN A 84 8.46 -12.23 15.31
CA ASN A 84 7.89 -13.54 15.66
C ASN A 84 6.53 -13.40 16.36
N LEU A 85 6.37 -12.47 17.30
CA LEU A 85 5.09 -12.20 17.96
C LEU A 85 4.01 -11.74 16.96
N TYR A 86 4.39 -10.89 16.00
CA TYR A 86 3.46 -10.42 14.98
C TYR A 86 3.03 -11.53 14.02
N LEU A 87 3.98 -12.36 13.58
CA LEU A 87 3.73 -13.50 12.72
C LEU A 87 2.90 -14.59 13.43
N GLU A 88 3.14 -14.80 14.71
CA GLU A 88 2.35 -15.71 15.53
C GLU A 88 0.90 -15.26 15.69
N LYS A 89 0.69 -13.95 15.89
CA LYS A 89 -0.64 -13.36 15.92
C LYS A 89 -1.39 -13.56 14.60
N ASP A 90 -0.74 -13.36 13.44
CA ASP A 90 -1.35 -13.59 12.13
C ASP A 90 -1.67 -15.07 11.92
N PHE A 91 -0.79 -15.97 12.36
CA PHE A 91 -0.99 -17.40 12.21
C PHE A 91 -2.18 -17.93 13.01
N ASN A 92 -2.42 -17.38 14.19
CA ASN A 92 -3.48 -17.77 15.13
C ASN A 92 -4.72 -16.85 15.05
N ASP A 93 -4.84 -15.96 14.06
CA ASP A 93 -6.00 -15.08 13.90
C ASP A 93 -7.26 -15.92 13.63
N GLU A 94 -8.31 -15.73 14.44
CA GLU A 94 -9.55 -16.52 14.36
C GLU A 94 -10.36 -16.22 13.11
N ASN A 95 -10.31 -14.99 12.61
CA ASN A 95 -11.12 -14.53 11.48
C ASN A 95 -10.44 -14.76 10.14
N TYR A 96 -9.12 -14.49 10.09
CA TYR A 96 -8.32 -14.54 8.87
C TYR A 96 -6.96 -15.18 9.13
N PRO A 97 -6.91 -16.47 9.48
CA PRO A 97 -5.66 -17.14 9.82
C PRO A 97 -4.70 -17.12 8.64
N LYS A 98 -3.42 -16.87 8.93
CA LYS A 98 -2.32 -16.86 7.94
C LYS A 98 -2.49 -15.84 6.80
N LYS A 99 -3.20 -14.74 7.00
CA LYS A 99 -3.42 -13.74 5.94
C LYS A 99 -2.13 -13.13 5.44
N LEU A 100 -1.27 -12.67 6.36
CA LEU A 100 0.04 -12.11 6.05
C LEU A 100 0.96 -13.17 5.46
N HIS A 101 1.02 -14.36 6.08
CA HIS A 101 1.76 -15.50 5.59
C HIS A 101 1.41 -15.80 4.11
N ASN A 102 0.13 -15.95 3.79
CA ASN A 102 -0.33 -16.20 2.43
C ASN A 102 0.00 -15.03 1.46
N SER A 103 -0.03 -13.78 1.94
CA SER A 103 0.35 -12.62 1.16
C SER A 103 1.84 -12.66 0.79
N ILE A 104 2.70 -12.98 1.75
CA ILE A 104 4.14 -13.09 1.54
C ILE A 104 4.44 -14.21 0.53
N PHE A 105 3.84 -15.38 0.67
CA PHE A 105 4.07 -16.51 -0.25
C PHE A 105 3.55 -16.30 -1.66
N LYS A 106 2.54 -15.46 -1.88
CA LYS A 106 2.11 -15.08 -3.25
C LYS A 106 3.19 -14.33 -4.04
N LYS A 107 4.19 -13.76 -3.35
CA LYS A 107 5.28 -12.98 -3.96
C LYS A 107 6.50 -13.84 -4.34
N VAL A 108 6.49 -15.15 -4.05
CA VAL A 108 7.63 -16.09 -4.28
C VAL A 108 8.14 -16.14 -5.72
N GLY A 109 7.37 -15.62 -6.69
CA GLY A 109 7.78 -15.58 -8.10
C GLY A 109 8.97 -14.67 -8.43
N SER A 110 9.39 -13.77 -7.53
CA SER A 110 10.56 -12.92 -7.77
C SER A 110 11.84 -13.52 -7.19
N GLU A 111 12.96 -13.38 -7.92
CA GLU A 111 14.28 -13.85 -7.51
C GLU A 111 14.70 -13.30 -6.13
N TYR A 112 14.31 -12.06 -5.82
CA TYR A 112 14.62 -11.43 -4.56
C TYR A 112 13.97 -12.16 -3.36
N TYR A 113 12.68 -12.47 -3.46
CA TYR A 113 11.98 -13.22 -2.40
C TYR A 113 12.51 -14.65 -2.26
N GLN A 114 12.85 -15.30 -3.38
CA GLN A 114 13.44 -16.64 -3.36
C GLN A 114 14.76 -16.69 -2.57
N LYS A 115 15.61 -15.66 -2.71
CA LYS A 115 16.86 -15.56 -1.94
C LYS A 115 16.61 -15.42 -0.44
N ILE A 116 15.66 -14.59 -0.02
CA ILE A 116 15.30 -14.45 1.40
C ILE A 116 14.72 -15.78 1.94
N PHE A 117 13.81 -16.40 1.21
CA PHE A 117 13.20 -17.65 1.64
C PHE A 117 14.21 -18.79 1.76
N ALA A 118 15.13 -18.90 0.82
CA ALA A 118 16.22 -19.89 0.89
C ALA A 118 17.15 -19.65 2.10
N LYS A 119 17.42 -18.38 2.42
CA LYS A 119 18.28 -18.00 3.55
C LYS A 119 17.70 -18.42 4.90
N TYR A 120 16.38 -18.35 5.07
CA TYR A 120 15.69 -18.66 6.33
C TYR A 120 14.94 -20.00 6.31
N ASP A 121 15.21 -20.86 5.30
CA ASP A 121 14.49 -22.13 5.10
C ASP A 121 12.96 -21.98 5.18
N ILE A 122 12.46 -20.89 4.58
CA ILE A 122 11.04 -20.55 4.59
C ILE A 122 10.34 -21.39 3.53
N ASP A 123 9.43 -22.26 3.96
CA ASP A 123 8.56 -23.05 3.12
C ASP A 123 7.11 -22.68 3.34
N LYS A 124 6.28 -22.84 2.31
CA LYS A 124 4.85 -22.52 2.34
C LYS A 124 4.09 -23.25 3.45
N ASP A 125 4.52 -24.45 3.79
CA ASP A 125 3.89 -25.31 4.81
C ASP A 125 4.48 -25.08 6.21
N LYS A 126 5.58 -24.34 6.31
CA LYS A 126 6.22 -23.99 7.58
C LYS A 126 5.73 -22.65 8.09
N LYS A 127 5.78 -22.46 9.39
CA LYS A 127 5.54 -21.16 10.03
C LYS A 127 6.69 -20.21 9.69
N LEU A 128 6.36 -18.98 9.29
CA LEU A 128 7.36 -17.91 9.17
C LEU A 128 7.88 -17.58 10.58
N GLU A 129 9.18 -17.71 10.79
CA GLU A 129 9.83 -17.38 12.06
C GLU A 129 11.31 -17.03 11.84
N ASN A 130 11.90 -16.39 12.84
CA ASN A 130 13.33 -16.06 12.85
C ASN A 130 13.80 -15.20 11.67
N ILE A 131 12.92 -14.29 11.21
CA ILE A 131 13.27 -13.28 10.21
C ILE A 131 13.62 -11.99 10.96
N PRO A 132 14.80 -11.39 10.72
CA PRO A 132 15.15 -10.12 11.34
C PRO A 132 14.27 -8.99 10.82
N ILE A 133 14.05 -7.96 11.65
CA ILE A 133 13.10 -6.90 11.34
C ILE A 133 13.39 -6.20 10.00
N TRP A 134 14.66 -5.94 9.65
CA TRP A 134 15.01 -5.28 8.39
C TRP A 134 14.63 -6.10 7.13
N GLU A 135 14.78 -7.42 7.15
CA GLU A 135 14.35 -8.28 6.04
C GLU A 135 12.83 -8.46 6.03
N PHE A 136 12.22 -8.54 7.20
CA PHE A 136 10.77 -8.58 7.31
C PHE A 136 10.11 -7.35 6.67
N LEU A 137 10.64 -6.14 6.93
CA LEU A 137 10.14 -4.88 6.35
C LEU A 137 10.28 -4.82 4.83
N GLU A 138 11.19 -5.60 4.23
CA GLU A 138 11.34 -5.64 2.77
C GLU A 138 10.37 -6.60 2.08
N ILE A 139 9.87 -7.61 2.77
CA ILE A 139 8.96 -8.61 2.18
C ILE A 139 7.49 -8.29 2.33
N ILE A 140 7.12 -7.30 3.14
CA ILE A 140 5.73 -6.89 3.36
C ILE A 140 5.33 -5.74 2.44
N THR A 141 4.03 -5.61 2.14
CA THR A 141 3.47 -4.49 1.38
C THR A 141 3.32 -3.26 2.28
N PHE A 142 3.12 -2.08 1.67
CA PHE A 142 2.92 -0.85 2.44
C PHE A 142 1.71 -0.93 3.39
N GLY A 143 0.62 -1.58 3.00
CA GLY A 143 -0.52 -1.81 3.90
C GLY A 143 -0.19 -2.71 5.08
N GLU A 144 0.58 -3.77 4.83
CA GLU A 144 1.07 -4.68 5.88
C GLU A 144 2.10 -3.98 6.78
N LEU A 145 2.94 -3.11 6.23
CA LEU A 145 3.88 -2.27 6.98
C LEU A 145 3.17 -1.36 7.98
N VAL A 146 2.07 -0.72 7.57
CA VAL A 146 1.26 0.13 8.47
C VAL A 146 0.60 -0.70 9.58
N ASN A 147 0.13 -1.91 9.28
CA ASN A 147 -0.41 -2.81 10.29
C ASN A 147 0.67 -3.29 11.28
N PHE A 148 1.86 -3.60 10.77
CA PHE A 148 3.00 -3.94 11.62
C PHE A 148 3.44 -2.77 12.48
N TYR A 149 3.49 -1.55 11.93
CA TYR A 149 3.81 -0.34 12.69
C TYR A 149 2.82 -0.08 13.84
N GLU A 150 1.53 -0.31 13.61
CA GLU A 150 0.53 -0.21 14.67
C GLU A 150 0.77 -1.25 15.78
N PHE A 151 1.04 -2.51 15.40
CA PHE A 151 1.36 -3.57 16.34
C PHE A 151 2.63 -3.25 17.12
N PHE A 152 3.70 -2.86 16.43
CA PHE A 152 4.97 -2.44 17.01
C PHE A 152 4.81 -1.31 18.02
N SER A 153 4.04 -0.28 17.65
CA SER A 153 3.79 0.87 18.52
C SER A 153 3.03 0.49 19.80
N LYS A 154 2.14 -0.50 19.72
CA LYS A 154 1.40 -1.01 20.88
C LYS A 154 2.26 -1.90 21.76
N GLU A 155 3.06 -2.79 21.16
CA GLU A 155 3.93 -3.72 21.91
C GLU A 155 4.93 -2.98 22.79
N TYR A 156 5.45 -1.84 22.30
CA TYR A 156 6.44 -1.04 23.03
C TYR A 156 5.88 0.24 23.67
N ASP A 157 4.56 0.37 23.83
CA ASP A 157 3.84 1.52 24.42
C ASP A 157 4.28 2.89 23.83
N LEU A 158 4.49 2.95 22.52
CA LEU A 158 4.92 4.14 21.81
C LEU A 158 3.72 5.04 21.46
N LYS A 159 3.17 5.75 22.45
CA LYS A 159 1.93 6.54 22.34
C LYS A 159 1.95 7.60 21.23
N ASN A 160 3.10 8.23 21.00
CA ASN A 160 3.24 9.25 19.97
C ASN A 160 3.20 8.64 18.56
N GLU A 161 3.75 7.46 18.36
CA GLU A 161 3.75 6.75 17.09
C GLU A 161 2.35 6.21 16.77
N SER A 162 1.64 5.70 17.76
CA SER A 162 0.27 5.19 17.57
C SER A 162 -0.70 6.22 17.00
N LYS A 163 -0.51 7.52 17.28
CA LYS A 163 -1.34 8.60 16.74
C LYS A 163 -1.18 8.76 15.23
N ASN A 164 -0.03 8.41 14.69
CA ASN A 164 0.27 8.58 13.27
C ASN A 164 -0.31 7.46 12.39
N VAL A 165 -0.71 6.35 12.97
CA VAL A 165 -1.23 5.18 12.24
C VAL A 165 -2.41 5.54 11.35
N PHE A 166 -3.33 6.41 11.82
CA PHE A 166 -4.47 6.85 11.03
C PHE A 166 -4.03 7.53 9.73
N ILE A 167 -3.04 8.43 9.79
CA ILE A 167 -2.51 9.15 8.62
C ILE A 167 -1.93 8.14 7.61
N PHE A 168 -1.12 7.20 8.08
CA PHE A 168 -0.53 6.18 7.19
C PHE A 168 -1.59 5.29 6.53
N ARG A 169 -2.69 4.97 7.22
CA ARG A 169 -3.81 4.23 6.61
C ARG A 169 -4.48 5.01 5.47
N GLU A 170 -4.66 6.33 5.63
CA GLU A 170 -5.20 7.18 4.55
C GLU A 170 -4.22 7.26 3.36
N ILE A 171 -2.90 7.29 3.61
CA ILE A 171 -1.89 7.25 2.56
C ILE A 171 -1.90 5.90 1.82
N VAL A 172 -2.14 4.77 2.50
CA VAL A 172 -2.32 3.47 1.84
C VAL A 172 -3.53 3.49 0.90
N LYS A 173 -4.66 4.09 1.30
CA LYS A 173 -5.84 4.25 0.43
C LYS A 173 -5.51 5.10 -0.79
N LEU A 174 -4.84 6.23 -0.59
CA LEU A 174 -4.37 7.10 -1.68
C LEU A 174 -3.45 6.35 -2.64
N ARG A 175 -2.49 5.59 -2.12
CA ARG A 175 -1.58 4.74 -2.92
C ARG A 175 -2.37 3.79 -3.82
N ASN A 176 -3.37 3.12 -3.27
CA ASN A 176 -4.18 2.19 -4.05
C ASN A 176 -5.00 2.91 -5.14
N ALA A 177 -5.57 4.08 -4.83
CA ALA A 177 -6.26 4.89 -5.81
C ALA A 177 -5.32 5.36 -6.94
N VAL A 178 -4.10 5.80 -6.61
CA VAL A 178 -3.10 6.25 -7.59
C VAL A 178 -2.59 5.11 -8.47
N ALA A 179 -2.45 3.90 -7.93
CA ALA A 179 -1.87 2.76 -8.64
C ALA A 179 -2.87 2.02 -9.54
N HIS A 180 -4.17 2.06 -9.25
CA HIS A 180 -5.18 1.21 -9.89
C HIS A 180 -6.17 1.94 -10.81
N ASN A 181 -6.04 3.26 -10.99
CA ASN A 181 -6.91 4.02 -11.90
C ASN A 181 -6.27 4.31 -13.25
#